data_72968185306046ff9eff1903a61d79d2
#
_entry.id   72968185306046ff9eff1903a61d79d2
#
_cell.length_a   1.000
_cell.length_b   1.000
_cell.length_c   1.000
_cell.angle_alpha   90.00
_cell.angle_beta   90.00
_cell.angle_gamma   90.00
#
_symmetry.space_group_name_H-M   'P 1'
#
loop_
_entity.id
_entity.type
_entity.pdbx_description
1 polymer ?
#
loop_
_entity_poly.entity_id
_entity_poly.type
_entity_poly.pdbx_seq_one_letter_code
_entity_poly.pdbx_strand_id
1 'polypeptide(L)'
;MEYRRHEQPGCGGCFLLLLLLLFITGGAPRLFDFMGMLVFIGLFLLLSGVAAFWAFSYYIKRQISAYEKSQTETHNTFVFLLVNILVKIAQIDGKVTRDEINTIHQFFQHNLHYSQSQLYWVKELVKEALSSTVSLESLLQEFRQKFTYEPRLILLELVYQVLYSNAHVSDAELQLARNISEYLEISAYDQRSIEAKYRAGFRAAAAPQEPTENRYYGILGLTPGASFSEVKSAYRKLSMKYHPDKVGHLGDEFKKVAEEKMKELNGAYDYLKKKFGE
;
A
#
# COMPACT_ATOMS: atom_id res chain seq x y z
N MET A 1 72.34 22.63 19.98
CA MET A 1 71.74 21.36 20.46
C MET A 1 70.91 20.81 19.31
N GLU A 2 71.49 19.88 18.54
CA GLU A 2 70.84 19.25 17.40
C GLU A 2 70.06 18.03 17.84
N TYR A 3 68.74 18.01 17.62
CA TYR A 3 67.82 16.94 17.99
C TYR A 3 67.87 15.88 16.87
N ARG A 4 68.59 14.74 17.12
CA ARG A 4 68.57 13.56 16.23
C ARG A 4 67.22 12.86 16.35
N ARG A 5 66.41 12.88 15.31
CA ARG A 5 65.27 11.98 15.15
C ARG A 5 65.77 10.55 14.91
N HIS A 6 65.53 9.66 15.82
CA HIS A 6 65.57 8.23 15.56
C HIS A 6 64.41 7.83 14.68
N GLU A 7 64.67 7.55 13.40
CA GLU A 7 63.75 6.85 12.55
C GLU A 7 63.67 5.39 13.02
N GLN A 8 62.49 4.99 13.49
CA GLN A 8 62.18 3.58 13.76
C GLN A 8 62.09 2.87 12.41
N PRO A 9 62.75 1.71 12.20
CA PRO A 9 62.57 0.93 10.99
C PRO A 9 61.12 0.42 10.90
N GLY A 10 60.37 0.85 9.88
CA GLY A 10 59.00 0.49 9.68
C GLY A 10 58.83 -1.04 9.58
N CYS A 11 57.74 -1.54 10.15
CA CYS A 11 57.31 -2.96 10.14
C CYS A 11 57.25 -3.69 8.81
N GLY A 12 57.45 -2.96 7.67
CA GLY A 12 57.51 -3.53 6.35
C GLY A 12 58.63 -4.55 6.10
N GLY A 13 59.79 -4.36 6.76
CA GLY A 13 60.91 -5.28 6.65
C GLY A 13 60.68 -6.64 7.29
N CYS A 14 59.99 -6.67 8.45
CA CYS A 14 59.58 -7.92 9.13
C CYS A 14 58.60 -8.74 8.31
N PHE A 15 57.65 -8.08 7.65
CA PHE A 15 56.65 -8.76 6.78
C PHE A 15 57.30 -9.36 5.52
N LEU A 16 58.24 -8.65 4.91
CA LEU A 16 59.01 -9.15 3.77
C LEU A 16 59.93 -10.33 4.17
N LEU A 17 60.60 -10.28 5.34
CA LEU A 17 61.39 -11.38 5.87
C LEU A 17 60.55 -12.60 6.18
N LEU A 18 59.34 -12.44 6.76
CA LEU A 18 58.40 -13.52 7.03
C LEU A 18 57.89 -14.18 5.72
N LEU A 19 57.63 -13.39 4.69
CA LEU A 19 57.27 -13.86 3.36
C LEU A 19 58.42 -14.65 2.71
N LEU A 20 59.66 -14.14 2.86
CA LEU A 20 60.85 -14.78 2.29
C LEU A 20 61.18 -16.09 3.02
N LEU A 21 60.99 -16.15 4.33
CA LEU A 21 61.15 -17.37 5.15
C LEU A 21 60.08 -18.43 4.79
N LEU A 22 58.83 -18.03 4.55
CA LEU A 22 57.75 -18.89 4.05
C LEU A 22 58.07 -19.47 2.66
N PHE A 23 58.76 -18.68 1.79
CA PHE A 23 59.16 -19.11 0.44
C PHE A 23 60.32 -20.16 0.53
N ILE A 24 61.33 -19.94 1.41
CA ILE A 24 62.49 -20.80 1.58
C ILE A 24 62.14 -22.12 2.29
N THR A 25 61.14 -22.14 3.18
CA THR A 25 60.72 -23.35 3.94
C THR A 25 59.76 -24.25 3.16
N GLY A 26 59.53 -24.02 1.84
CA GLY A 26 58.63 -24.81 1.03
C GLY A 26 57.16 -24.58 1.34
N GLY A 27 56.84 -23.49 2.02
CA GLY A 27 55.46 -23.08 2.38
C GLY A 27 54.68 -22.44 1.22
N ALA A 28 55.40 -22.02 0.15
CA ALA A 28 54.78 -21.43 -1.03
C ALA A 28 53.69 -22.34 -1.70
N PRO A 29 53.92 -23.62 -1.94
CA PRO A 29 52.89 -24.50 -2.48
C PRO A 29 51.65 -24.56 -1.58
N ARG A 30 51.86 -24.71 -0.28
CA ARG A 30 50.75 -24.77 0.70
C ARG A 30 49.94 -23.43 0.79
N LEU A 31 50.61 -22.31 0.56
CA LEU A 31 49.97 -20.99 0.53
C LEU A 31 49.09 -20.84 -0.73
N PHE A 32 49.58 -21.36 -1.88
CA PHE A 32 48.81 -21.41 -3.11
C PHE A 32 47.60 -22.37 -3.01
N ASP A 33 47.80 -23.55 -2.37
CA ASP A 33 46.70 -24.47 -2.10
C ASP A 33 45.66 -23.88 -1.16
N PHE A 34 46.08 -23.17 -0.10
CA PHE A 34 45.17 -22.48 0.81
C PHE A 34 44.45 -21.33 0.15
N MET A 35 45.10 -20.51 -0.68
CA MET A 35 44.46 -19.46 -1.46
C MET A 35 43.49 -20.04 -2.50
N GLY A 36 43.87 -21.13 -3.17
CA GLY A 36 43.00 -21.87 -4.08
C GLY A 36 41.73 -22.37 -3.37
N MET A 37 41.90 -22.94 -2.18
CA MET A 37 40.77 -23.37 -1.34
C MET A 37 39.85 -22.22 -0.94
N LEU A 38 40.39 -21.06 -0.57
CA LEU A 38 39.59 -19.86 -0.23
C LEU A 38 38.81 -19.33 -1.45
N VAL A 39 39.45 -19.29 -2.63
CA VAL A 39 38.80 -18.91 -3.89
C VAL A 39 37.69 -19.89 -4.21
N PHE A 40 37.93 -21.19 -4.06
CA PHE A 40 36.93 -22.23 -4.33
C PHE A 40 35.74 -22.14 -3.37
N ILE A 41 35.99 -21.93 -2.07
CA ILE A 41 34.94 -21.70 -1.06
C ILE A 41 34.15 -20.42 -1.40
N GLY A 42 34.83 -19.33 -1.74
CA GLY A 42 34.18 -18.07 -2.14
C GLY A 42 33.30 -18.25 -3.35
N LEU A 43 33.78 -18.96 -4.38
CA LEU A 43 32.99 -19.28 -5.59
C LEU A 43 31.80 -20.17 -5.26
N PHE A 44 32.00 -21.18 -4.41
CA PHE A 44 30.92 -22.07 -3.97
C PHE A 44 29.83 -21.30 -3.20
N LEU A 45 30.22 -20.42 -2.27
CA LEU A 45 29.28 -19.57 -1.54
C LEU A 45 28.51 -18.62 -2.49
N LEU A 46 29.20 -18.05 -3.47
CA LEU A 46 28.58 -17.17 -4.46
C LEU A 46 27.57 -17.94 -5.32
N LEU A 47 27.93 -19.11 -5.83
CA LEU A 47 27.04 -19.93 -6.64
C LEU A 47 25.84 -20.45 -5.83
N SER A 48 26.09 -20.87 -4.56
CA SER A 48 25.00 -21.28 -3.66
C SER A 48 24.06 -20.12 -3.32
N GLY A 49 24.59 -18.92 -3.13
CA GLY A 49 23.79 -17.71 -2.94
C GLY A 49 22.93 -17.36 -4.16
N VAL A 50 23.49 -17.44 -5.36
CA VAL A 50 22.75 -17.26 -6.60
C VAL A 50 21.67 -18.34 -6.76
N ALA A 51 21.98 -19.59 -6.52
CA ALA A 51 21.02 -20.70 -6.58
C ALA A 51 19.88 -20.51 -5.55
N ALA A 52 20.21 -20.13 -4.32
CA ALA A 52 19.22 -19.83 -3.29
C ALA A 52 18.32 -18.64 -3.67
N PHE A 53 18.89 -17.60 -4.25
CA PHE A 53 18.13 -16.46 -4.77
C PHE A 53 17.16 -16.88 -5.89
N TRP A 54 17.60 -17.70 -6.83
CA TRP A 54 16.75 -18.22 -7.90
C TRP A 54 15.64 -19.13 -7.36
N ALA A 55 15.96 -20.04 -6.43
CA ALA A 55 14.97 -20.90 -5.79
C ALA A 55 13.92 -20.07 -5.02
N PHE A 56 14.36 -19.05 -4.26
CA PHE A 56 13.47 -18.15 -3.56
C PHE A 56 12.58 -17.35 -4.50
N SER A 57 13.15 -16.78 -5.57
CA SER A 57 12.39 -16.05 -6.60
C SER A 57 11.35 -16.94 -7.28
N TYR A 58 11.73 -18.19 -7.61
CA TYR A 58 10.81 -19.18 -8.17
C TYR A 58 9.68 -19.53 -7.19
N TYR A 59 10.01 -19.72 -5.91
CA TYR A 59 9.03 -19.99 -4.87
C TYR A 59 8.01 -18.84 -4.73
N ILE A 60 8.47 -17.58 -4.70
CA ILE A 60 7.60 -16.40 -4.64
C ILE A 60 6.69 -16.32 -5.87
N LYS A 61 7.24 -16.48 -7.09
CA LYS A 61 6.44 -16.46 -8.32
C LYS A 61 5.36 -17.56 -8.33
N ARG A 62 5.69 -18.75 -7.83
CA ARG A 62 4.72 -19.84 -7.70
C ARG A 62 3.61 -19.50 -6.70
N GLN A 63 3.93 -18.87 -5.57
CA GLN A 63 2.95 -18.42 -4.58
C GLN A 63 1.99 -17.37 -5.18
N ILE A 64 2.54 -16.38 -5.89
CA ILE A 64 1.76 -15.34 -6.57
C ILE A 64 0.80 -15.96 -7.57
N SER A 65 1.31 -16.80 -8.49
CA SER A 65 0.49 -17.47 -9.50
C SER A 65 -0.57 -18.40 -8.90
N ALA A 66 -0.26 -19.08 -7.80
CA ALA A 66 -1.23 -19.94 -7.12
C ALA A 66 -2.36 -19.10 -6.49
N TYR A 67 -2.02 -17.95 -5.85
CA TYR A 67 -3.02 -17.05 -5.29
C TYR A 67 -3.90 -16.45 -6.38
N GLU A 68 -3.32 -15.87 -7.43
CA GLU A 68 -4.06 -15.25 -8.54
C GLU A 68 -5.06 -16.22 -9.19
N LYS A 69 -4.65 -17.49 -9.39
CA LYS A 69 -5.52 -18.53 -9.92
C LYS A 69 -6.61 -18.99 -8.96
N SER A 70 -6.43 -18.79 -7.66
CA SER A 70 -7.43 -19.13 -6.65
C SER A 70 -8.55 -18.10 -6.54
N GLN A 71 -8.33 -16.89 -7.05
CA GLN A 71 -9.29 -15.79 -7.01
C GLN A 71 -10.17 -15.76 -8.26
N THR A 72 -11.32 -15.11 -8.15
CA THR A 72 -12.18 -14.88 -9.31
C THR A 72 -11.56 -13.86 -10.26
N GLU A 73 -11.87 -13.95 -11.55
CA GLU A 73 -11.43 -12.97 -12.54
C GLU A 73 -11.88 -11.54 -12.17
N THR A 74 -13.08 -11.42 -11.61
CA THR A 74 -13.64 -10.15 -11.16
C THR A 74 -12.81 -9.54 -10.03
N HIS A 75 -12.40 -10.36 -9.03
CA HIS A 75 -11.51 -9.92 -7.95
C HIS A 75 -10.16 -9.45 -8.51
N ASN A 76 -9.53 -10.27 -9.34
CA ASN A 76 -8.22 -9.93 -9.91
C ASN A 76 -8.26 -8.64 -10.73
N THR A 77 -9.31 -8.47 -11.53
CA THR A 77 -9.53 -7.25 -12.32
C THR A 77 -9.75 -6.03 -11.42
N PHE A 78 -10.53 -6.18 -10.35
CA PHE A 78 -10.77 -5.09 -9.41
C PHE A 78 -9.47 -4.64 -8.74
N VAL A 79 -8.68 -5.57 -8.19
CA VAL A 79 -7.41 -5.25 -7.52
C VAL A 79 -6.40 -4.68 -8.51
N PHE A 80 -6.29 -5.22 -9.72
CA PHE A 80 -5.43 -4.70 -10.77
C PHE A 80 -5.76 -3.23 -11.10
N LEU A 81 -7.02 -2.91 -11.35
CA LEU A 81 -7.45 -1.55 -11.65
C LEU A 81 -7.28 -0.62 -10.44
N LEU A 82 -7.61 -1.09 -9.22
CA LEU A 82 -7.38 -0.34 -7.98
C LEU A 82 -5.92 0.06 -7.84
N VAL A 83 -4.99 -0.89 -7.92
CA VAL A 83 -3.55 -0.63 -7.79
C VAL A 83 -3.06 0.35 -8.84
N ASN A 84 -3.45 0.16 -10.11
CA ASN A 84 -3.07 1.07 -11.20
C ASN A 84 -3.59 2.49 -10.97
N ILE A 85 -4.85 2.63 -10.55
CA ILE A 85 -5.45 3.94 -10.24
C ILE A 85 -4.72 4.62 -9.09
N LEU A 86 -4.44 3.89 -7.98
CA LEU A 86 -3.70 4.45 -6.84
C LEU A 86 -2.28 4.89 -7.21
N VAL A 87 -1.58 4.11 -8.05
CA VAL A 87 -0.24 4.49 -8.55
C VAL A 87 -0.32 5.71 -9.45
N LYS A 88 -1.36 5.84 -10.30
CA LYS A 88 -1.56 7.04 -11.15
C LYS A 88 -1.90 8.29 -10.33
N ILE A 89 -2.62 8.14 -9.24
CA ILE A 89 -2.86 9.24 -8.29
C ILE A 89 -1.53 9.69 -7.67
N ALA A 90 -0.72 8.75 -7.19
CA ALA A 90 0.60 9.05 -6.63
C ALA A 90 1.58 9.67 -7.66
N GLN A 91 1.37 9.46 -8.96
CA GLN A 91 2.18 10.05 -10.03
C GLN A 91 1.82 11.51 -10.37
N ILE A 92 0.74 12.06 -9.80
CA ILE A 92 0.22 13.39 -10.21
C ILE A 92 1.21 14.52 -9.92
N ASP A 93 1.96 14.42 -8.83
CA ASP A 93 2.95 15.41 -8.42
C ASP A 93 4.34 15.14 -9.03
N GLY A 94 4.46 14.16 -9.95
CA GLY A 94 5.66 13.81 -10.67
C GLY A 94 6.15 12.39 -10.43
N LYS A 95 7.37 12.22 -9.87
CA LYS A 95 7.91 10.87 -9.59
C LYS A 95 7.36 10.33 -8.27
N VAL A 96 6.78 9.13 -8.32
CA VAL A 96 6.33 8.41 -7.14
C VAL A 96 7.48 8.19 -6.16
N THR A 97 7.28 8.63 -4.94
CA THR A 97 8.24 8.48 -3.84
C THR A 97 8.17 7.08 -3.24
N ARG A 98 9.21 6.70 -2.49
CA ARG A 98 9.19 5.44 -1.72
C ARG A 98 8.11 5.44 -0.64
N ASP A 99 7.80 6.61 -0.09
CA ASP A 99 6.81 6.76 0.99
C ASP A 99 5.39 6.55 0.45
N GLU A 100 5.08 7.04 -0.74
CA GLU A 100 3.79 6.79 -1.41
C GLU A 100 3.59 5.31 -1.75
N ILE A 101 4.65 4.63 -2.26
CA ILE A 101 4.59 3.18 -2.48
C ILE A 101 4.37 2.43 -1.16
N ASN A 102 5.07 2.83 -0.09
CA ASN A 102 4.88 2.25 1.23
C ASN A 102 3.47 2.50 1.76
N THR A 103 2.89 3.67 1.52
CA THR A 103 1.50 3.98 1.90
C THR A 103 0.53 3.03 1.22
N ILE A 104 0.68 2.79 -0.09
CA ILE A 104 -0.13 1.81 -0.82
C ILE A 104 0.04 0.40 -0.20
N HIS A 105 1.28 -0.04 0.07
CA HIS A 105 1.52 -1.35 0.69
C HIS A 105 0.90 -1.47 2.09
N GLN A 106 1.08 -0.45 2.93
CA GLN A 106 0.49 -0.41 4.27
C GLN A 106 -1.04 -0.43 4.22
N PHE A 107 -1.63 0.25 3.25
CA PHE A 107 -3.06 0.21 3.00
C PHE A 107 -3.55 -1.23 2.76
N PHE A 108 -2.94 -1.98 1.84
CA PHE A 108 -3.30 -3.38 1.60
C PHE A 108 -3.04 -4.26 2.82
N GLN A 109 -1.97 -4.02 3.57
CA GLN A 109 -1.60 -4.81 4.75
C GLN A 109 -2.53 -4.57 5.94
N HIS A 110 -2.80 -3.30 6.27
CA HIS A 110 -3.50 -2.93 7.50
C HIS A 110 -5.01 -2.74 7.32
N ASN A 111 -5.43 -2.19 6.17
CA ASN A 111 -6.84 -1.89 5.94
C ASN A 111 -7.57 -3.04 5.24
N LEU A 112 -6.89 -3.72 4.31
CA LEU A 112 -7.46 -4.89 3.63
C LEU A 112 -7.00 -6.22 4.24
N HIS A 113 -6.12 -6.19 5.26
CA HIS A 113 -5.61 -7.37 5.98
C HIS A 113 -4.97 -8.43 5.08
N TYR A 114 -4.25 -7.99 4.04
CA TYR A 114 -3.59 -8.88 3.10
C TYR A 114 -2.48 -9.68 3.77
N SER A 115 -2.45 -10.98 3.49
CA SER A 115 -1.36 -11.90 3.88
C SER A 115 -0.08 -11.59 3.09
N GLN A 116 1.06 -12.14 3.52
CA GLN A 116 2.34 -11.93 2.84
C GLN A 116 2.33 -12.36 1.36
N SER A 117 1.65 -13.47 1.02
CA SER A 117 1.53 -13.92 -0.37
C SER A 117 0.73 -12.93 -1.23
N GLN A 118 -0.35 -12.37 -0.69
CA GLN A 118 -1.15 -11.33 -1.34
C GLN A 118 -0.36 -10.03 -1.52
N LEU A 119 0.42 -9.63 -0.49
CA LEU A 119 1.29 -8.46 -0.58
C LEU A 119 2.39 -8.60 -1.63
N TYR A 120 2.92 -9.80 -1.85
CA TYR A 120 3.86 -10.04 -2.97
C TYR A 120 3.18 -9.83 -4.32
N TRP A 121 1.95 -10.30 -4.48
CA TRP A 121 1.18 -10.05 -5.71
C TRP A 121 0.92 -8.56 -5.92
N VAL A 122 0.46 -7.83 -4.88
CA VAL A 122 0.27 -6.37 -4.95
C VAL A 122 1.58 -5.64 -5.32
N LYS A 123 2.73 -6.07 -4.77
CA LYS A 123 4.04 -5.49 -5.11
C LYS A 123 4.38 -5.64 -6.60
N GLU A 124 4.09 -6.80 -7.18
CA GLU A 124 4.29 -6.99 -8.63
C GLU A 124 3.33 -6.11 -9.44
N LEU A 125 2.06 -5.99 -9.03
CA LEU A 125 1.11 -5.07 -9.67
C LEU A 125 1.55 -3.61 -9.59
N VAL A 126 2.04 -3.14 -8.42
CA VAL A 126 2.58 -1.78 -8.26
C VAL A 126 3.77 -1.56 -9.19
N LYS A 127 4.69 -2.53 -9.29
CA LYS A 127 5.86 -2.44 -10.18
C LYS A 127 5.44 -2.36 -11.65
N GLU A 128 4.46 -3.15 -12.06
CA GLU A 128 3.88 -3.09 -13.40
C GLU A 128 3.20 -1.74 -13.66
N ALA A 129 2.38 -1.26 -12.72
CA ALA A 129 1.70 0.02 -12.81
C ALA A 129 2.65 1.21 -12.93
N LEU A 130 3.81 1.19 -12.23
CA LEU A 130 4.84 2.22 -12.32
C LEU A 130 5.46 2.33 -13.71
N SER A 131 5.56 1.22 -14.45
CA SER A 131 6.08 1.16 -15.82
C SER A 131 4.99 1.33 -16.88
N SER A 132 3.72 1.29 -16.49
CA SER A 132 2.58 1.38 -17.40
C SER A 132 2.42 2.79 -17.97
N THR A 133 2.21 2.89 -19.29
CA THR A 133 1.89 4.13 -20.01
C THR A 133 0.39 4.39 -20.13
N VAL A 134 -0.45 3.51 -19.58
CA VAL A 134 -1.91 3.65 -19.61
C VAL A 134 -2.33 4.88 -18.83
N SER A 135 -3.22 5.70 -19.41
CA SER A 135 -3.71 6.90 -18.74
C SER A 135 -4.72 6.58 -17.64
N LEU A 136 -4.85 7.49 -16.66
CA LEU A 136 -5.84 7.37 -15.60
C LEU A 136 -7.27 7.28 -16.17
N GLU A 137 -7.57 8.08 -17.20
CA GLU A 137 -8.88 8.11 -17.84
C GLU A 137 -9.24 6.75 -18.45
N SER A 138 -8.26 6.09 -19.11
CA SER A 138 -8.49 4.75 -19.69
C SER A 138 -8.77 3.71 -18.60
N LEU A 139 -8.05 3.76 -17.48
CA LEU A 139 -8.29 2.87 -16.33
C LEU A 139 -9.66 3.10 -15.70
N LEU A 140 -10.07 4.35 -15.54
CA LEU A 140 -11.39 4.71 -15.01
C LEU A 140 -12.51 4.31 -15.96
N GLN A 141 -12.30 4.46 -17.27
CA GLN A 141 -13.24 4.00 -18.29
C GLN A 141 -13.43 2.49 -18.23
N GLU A 142 -12.34 1.74 -18.17
CA GLU A 142 -12.38 0.28 -18.02
C GLU A 142 -13.10 -0.12 -16.72
N PHE A 143 -12.78 0.55 -15.61
CA PHE A 143 -13.44 0.29 -14.32
C PHE A 143 -14.95 0.53 -14.42
N ARG A 144 -15.36 1.64 -15.02
CA ARG A 144 -16.78 1.99 -15.23
C ARG A 144 -17.51 0.99 -16.11
N GLN A 145 -16.86 0.41 -17.11
CA GLN A 145 -17.46 -0.60 -18.00
C GLN A 145 -17.63 -1.96 -17.32
N LYS A 146 -16.68 -2.35 -16.48
CA LYS A 146 -16.67 -3.68 -15.85
C LYS A 146 -17.43 -3.76 -14.54
N PHE A 147 -17.58 -2.64 -13.82
CA PHE A 147 -18.15 -2.62 -12.48
C PHE A 147 -19.41 -1.76 -12.38
N THR A 148 -20.39 -2.28 -11.61
CA THR A 148 -21.61 -1.58 -11.24
C THR A 148 -21.35 -0.43 -10.27
N TYR A 149 -22.40 0.24 -9.82
CA TYR A 149 -22.28 1.45 -8.99
C TYR A 149 -21.63 1.21 -7.62
N GLU A 150 -21.96 0.11 -6.95
CA GLU A 150 -21.47 -0.20 -5.61
C GLU A 150 -19.95 -0.44 -5.56
N PRO A 151 -19.33 -1.26 -6.44
CA PRO A 151 -17.88 -1.33 -6.58
C PRO A 151 -17.19 0.02 -6.83
N ARG A 152 -17.84 0.93 -7.60
CA ARG A 152 -17.29 2.27 -7.84
C ARG A 152 -17.25 3.09 -6.54
N LEU A 153 -18.25 2.95 -5.67
CA LEU A 153 -18.23 3.57 -4.34
C LEU A 153 -17.10 3.02 -3.47
N ILE A 154 -16.88 1.69 -3.49
CA ILE A 154 -15.76 1.07 -2.77
C ILE A 154 -14.43 1.61 -3.29
N LEU A 155 -14.23 1.68 -4.61
CA LEU A 155 -13.02 2.29 -5.18
C LEU A 155 -12.82 3.72 -4.65
N LEU A 156 -13.84 4.56 -4.68
CA LEU A 156 -13.74 5.94 -4.21
C LEU A 156 -13.45 6.02 -2.70
N GLU A 157 -14.07 5.16 -1.88
CA GLU A 157 -13.73 5.04 -0.45
C GLU A 157 -12.24 4.72 -0.25
N LEU A 158 -11.72 3.76 -1.00
CA LEU A 158 -10.33 3.33 -0.91
C LEU A 158 -9.36 4.45 -1.36
N VAL A 159 -9.72 5.20 -2.41
CA VAL A 159 -8.97 6.38 -2.86
C VAL A 159 -8.88 7.41 -1.73
N TYR A 160 -10.00 7.80 -1.15
CA TYR A 160 -10.00 8.75 -0.03
C TYR A 160 -9.24 8.21 1.18
N GLN A 161 -9.34 6.92 1.46
CA GLN A 161 -8.62 6.30 2.58
C GLN A 161 -7.10 6.38 2.40
N VAL A 162 -6.59 6.15 1.18
CA VAL A 162 -5.16 6.29 0.87
C VAL A 162 -4.74 7.75 0.93
N LEU A 163 -5.49 8.69 0.36
CA LEU A 163 -5.18 10.11 0.41
C LEU A 163 -5.07 10.61 1.86
N TYR A 164 -6.03 10.26 2.71
CA TYR A 164 -6.06 10.69 4.12
C TYR A 164 -5.18 9.85 5.06
N SER A 165 -4.51 8.81 4.56
CA SER A 165 -3.44 8.13 5.33
C SER A 165 -2.12 8.90 5.30
N ASN A 166 -1.95 9.84 4.37
CA ASN A 166 -0.85 10.78 4.35
C ASN A 166 -1.06 11.90 5.37
N ALA A 167 0.03 12.42 5.95
CA ALA A 167 -0.04 13.52 6.93
C ALA A 167 -0.59 14.82 6.35
N HIS A 168 -0.48 15.01 5.04
CA HIS A 168 -0.98 16.17 4.31
C HIS A 168 -1.68 15.70 3.04
N VAL A 169 -2.90 16.19 2.82
CA VAL A 169 -3.65 16.01 1.58
C VAL A 169 -3.68 17.34 0.86
N SER A 170 -3.14 17.38 -0.36
CA SER A 170 -3.11 18.58 -1.19
C SER A 170 -4.48 18.89 -1.81
N ASP A 171 -4.72 20.13 -2.17
CA ASP A 171 -5.94 20.53 -2.89
C ASP A 171 -5.99 19.85 -4.29
N ALA A 172 -4.83 19.60 -4.90
CA ALA A 172 -4.73 18.91 -6.18
C ALA A 172 -5.20 17.46 -6.08
N GLU A 173 -4.79 16.73 -5.04
CA GLU A 173 -5.24 15.35 -4.78
C GLU A 173 -6.74 15.29 -4.48
N LEU A 174 -7.27 16.23 -3.70
CA LEU A 174 -8.71 16.31 -3.43
C LEU A 174 -9.50 16.61 -4.72
N GLN A 175 -9.01 17.52 -5.56
CA GLN A 175 -9.66 17.81 -6.83
C GLN A 175 -9.60 16.60 -7.76
N LEU A 176 -8.48 15.87 -7.78
CA LEU A 176 -8.37 14.63 -8.54
C LEU A 176 -9.38 13.58 -8.06
N ALA A 177 -9.54 13.38 -6.75
CA ALA A 177 -10.53 12.44 -6.21
C ALA A 177 -11.97 12.82 -6.62
N ARG A 178 -12.29 14.12 -6.68
CA ARG A 178 -13.57 14.62 -7.19
C ARG A 178 -13.73 14.33 -8.68
N ASN A 179 -12.71 14.59 -9.49
CA ASN A 179 -12.73 14.28 -10.93
C ASN A 179 -12.90 12.77 -11.17
N ILE A 180 -12.25 11.92 -10.37
CA ILE A 180 -12.43 10.47 -10.38
C ILE A 180 -13.91 10.12 -10.12
N SER A 181 -14.54 10.75 -9.11
CA SER A 181 -15.94 10.48 -8.79
C SER A 181 -16.89 10.86 -9.93
N GLU A 182 -16.66 11.98 -10.60
CA GLU A 182 -17.43 12.41 -11.78
C GLU A 182 -17.26 11.42 -12.94
N TYR A 183 -16.00 11.00 -13.19
CA TYR A 183 -15.71 10.06 -14.27
C TYR A 183 -16.36 8.68 -14.05
N LEU A 184 -16.44 8.25 -12.79
CA LEU A 184 -17.11 7.02 -12.39
C LEU A 184 -18.63 7.16 -12.29
N GLU A 185 -19.20 8.32 -12.63
CA GLU A 185 -20.63 8.62 -12.54
C GLU A 185 -21.19 8.43 -11.12
N ILE A 186 -20.36 8.72 -10.11
CA ILE A 186 -20.79 8.71 -8.71
C ILE A 186 -21.58 9.99 -8.43
N SER A 187 -22.73 9.84 -7.74
CA SER A 187 -23.57 11.01 -7.44
C SER A 187 -22.82 12.02 -6.57
N ALA A 188 -23.07 13.32 -6.79
CA ALA A 188 -22.48 14.38 -5.98
C ALA A 188 -22.84 14.26 -4.48
N TYR A 189 -23.94 13.61 -4.15
CA TYR A 189 -24.31 13.30 -2.76
C TYR A 189 -23.34 12.27 -2.15
N ASP A 190 -23.11 11.14 -2.83
CA ASP A 190 -22.25 10.08 -2.33
C ASP A 190 -20.79 10.55 -2.24
N GLN A 191 -20.31 11.28 -3.27
CA GLN A 191 -18.96 11.85 -3.27
C GLN A 191 -18.75 12.79 -2.05
N ARG A 192 -19.69 13.71 -1.81
CA ARG A 192 -19.60 14.62 -0.65
C ARG A 192 -19.70 13.88 0.68
N SER A 193 -20.52 12.85 0.77
CA SER A 193 -20.65 12.01 1.96
C SER A 193 -19.32 11.32 2.30
N ILE A 194 -18.68 10.72 1.28
CA ILE A 194 -17.36 10.07 1.43
C ILE A 194 -16.30 11.09 1.83
N GLU A 195 -16.19 12.21 1.09
CA GLU A 195 -15.21 13.26 1.39
C GLU A 195 -15.39 13.85 2.80
N ALA A 196 -16.63 14.15 3.20
CA ALA A 196 -16.92 14.70 4.51
C ALA A 196 -16.53 13.76 5.66
N LYS A 197 -16.76 12.47 5.49
CA LYS A 197 -16.35 11.44 6.46
C LYS A 197 -14.84 11.46 6.71
N TYR A 198 -14.04 11.39 5.65
CA TYR A 198 -12.57 11.36 5.78
C TYR A 198 -12.02 12.69 6.28
N ARG A 199 -12.57 13.82 5.82
CA ARG A 199 -12.22 15.15 6.32
C ARG A 199 -12.50 15.32 7.81
N ALA A 200 -13.66 14.86 8.30
CA ALA A 200 -14.01 14.88 9.70
C ALA A 200 -13.13 13.96 10.54
N GLY A 201 -12.85 12.75 10.06
CA GLY A 201 -11.95 11.78 10.70
C GLY A 201 -10.52 12.31 10.82
N PHE A 202 -9.99 12.95 9.78
CA PHE A 202 -8.67 13.56 9.78
C PHE A 202 -8.58 14.75 10.75
N ARG A 203 -9.60 15.62 10.78
CA ARG A 203 -9.68 16.74 11.73
C ARG A 203 -9.80 16.27 13.18
N ALA A 204 -10.59 15.21 13.45
CA ALA A 204 -10.75 14.64 14.78
C ALA A 204 -9.44 13.99 15.29
N ALA A 205 -8.60 13.45 14.41
CA ALA A 205 -7.27 12.95 14.77
C ALA A 205 -6.29 14.09 15.08
N ALA A 206 -6.48 15.26 14.46
CA ALA A 206 -5.63 16.45 14.65
C ALA A 206 -6.09 17.37 15.80
N ALA A 207 -7.38 17.27 16.21
CA ALA A 207 -7.96 18.10 17.26
C ALA A 207 -8.90 17.26 18.16
N PRO A 208 -8.58 17.07 19.46
CA PRO A 208 -9.32 16.18 20.36
C PRO A 208 -10.75 16.60 20.72
N GLN A 209 -11.35 17.62 20.13
CA GLN A 209 -12.60 18.25 20.62
C GLN A 209 -13.66 18.56 19.55
N GLU A 210 -13.72 17.83 18.41
CA GLU A 210 -14.97 17.93 17.65
C GLU A 210 -16.09 17.17 18.38
N PRO A 211 -17.29 17.78 18.53
CA PRO A 211 -18.43 17.09 19.13
C PRO A 211 -18.70 15.79 18.36
N THR A 212 -18.74 14.67 19.05
CA THR A 212 -19.00 13.33 18.52
C THR A 212 -20.23 13.30 17.59
N GLU A 213 -21.18 14.18 17.85
CA GLU A 213 -22.40 14.39 17.08
C GLU A 213 -22.17 14.81 15.63
N ASN A 214 -21.31 15.80 15.40
CA ASN A 214 -20.99 16.29 14.05
C ASN A 214 -20.38 15.18 13.19
N ARG A 215 -19.58 14.30 13.82
CA ARG A 215 -19.04 13.12 13.17
C ARG A 215 -20.14 12.16 12.71
N TYR A 216 -21.17 11.91 13.51
CA TYR A 216 -22.26 11.01 13.15
C TYR A 216 -23.12 11.57 12.01
N TYR A 217 -23.41 12.89 12.00
CA TYR A 217 -24.03 13.52 10.85
C TYR A 217 -23.16 13.36 9.58
N GLY A 218 -21.84 13.58 9.68
CA GLY A 218 -20.88 13.42 8.57
C GLY A 218 -20.84 12.00 8.02
N ILE A 219 -20.89 10.95 8.88
CA ILE A 219 -20.94 9.53 8.45
C ILE A 219 -22.19 9.30 7.59
N LEU A 220 -23.31 9.93 7.89
CA LEU A 220 -24.56 9.84 7.11
C LEU A 220 -24.59 10.84 5.93
N GLY A 221 -23.53 11.63 5.71
CA GLY A 221 -23.47 12.64 4.65
C GLY A 221 -24.41 13.82 4.88
N LEU A 222 -24.74 14.11 6.14
CA LEU A 222 -25.65 15.17 6.55
C LEU A 222 -24.90 16.32 7.21
N THR A 223 -25.48 17.50 7.17
CA THR A 223 -25.02 18.65 7.96
C THR A 223 -25.53 18.53 9.40
N PRO A 224 -24.76 19.01 10.40
CA PRO A 224 -25.22 19.06 11.79
C PRO A 224 -26.55 19.80 11.90
N GLY A 225 -27.50 19.22 12.66
CA GLY A 225 -28.84 19.78 12.82
C GLY A 225 -29.89 19.25 11.81
N ALA A 226 -29.53 18.33 10.93
CA ALA A 226 -30.50 17.67 10.06
C ALA A 226 -31.62 16.99 10.88
N SER A 227 -32.83 16.98 10.34
CA SER A 227 -34.01 16.36 10.97
C SER A 227 -33.88 14.84 11.03
N PHE A 228 -34.62 14.21 11.96
CA PHE A 228 -34.65 12.76 12.05
C PHE A 228 -35.16 12.07 10.78
N SER A 229 -36.08 12.70 10.06
CA SER A 229 -36.53 12.21 8.74
C SER A 229 -35.40 12.15 7.72
N GLU A 230 -34.54 13.15 7.69
CA GLU A 230 -33.35 13.16 6.82
C GLU A 230 -32.33 12.09 7.28
N VAL A 231 -32.09 11.95 8.58
CA VAL A 231 -31.24 10.91 9.17
C VAL A 231 -31.71 9.51 8.72
N LYS A 232 -33.02 9.23 8.87
CA LYS A 232 -33.62 7.95 8.48
C LYS A 232 -33.51 7.68 6.96
N SER A 233 -33.74 8.73 6.15
CA SER A 233 -33.64 8.65 4.68
C SER A 233 -32.19 8.39 4.25
N ALA A 234 -31.24 9.13 4.79
CA ALA A 234 -29.80 8.97 4.51
C ALA A 234 -29.31 7.58 4.90
N TYR A 235 -29.63 7.12 6.10
CA TYR A 235 -29.28 5.78 6.57
C TYR A 235 -29.79 4.69 5.63
N ARG A 236 -31.09 4.73 5.24
CA ARG A 236 -31.66 3.74 4.32
C ARG A 236 -30.93 3.72 2.97
N LYS A 237 -30.66 4.88 2.39
CA LYS A 237 -29.95 5.00 1.10
C LYS A 237 -28.54 4.42 1.18
N LEU A 238 -27.78 4.79 2.23
CA LEU A 238 -26.39 4.34 2.38
C LEU A 238 -26.34 2.83 2.71
N SER A 239 -27.22 2.33 3.58
CA SER A 239 -27.29 0.89 3.92
C SER A 239 -27.55 0.01 2.69
N MET A 240 -28.43 0.46 1.77
CA MET A 240 -28.66 -0.26 0.53
C MET A 240 -27.44 -0.25 -0.41
N LYS A 241 -26.64 0.82 -0.41
CA LYS A 241 -25.45 0.95 -1.27
C LYS A 241 -24.25 0.17 -0.75
N TYR A 242 -24.04 0.16 0.55
CA TYR A 242 -22.92 -0.53 1.21
C TYR A 242 -23.29 -1.92 1.73
N HIS A 243 -24.35 -2.54 1.19
CA HIS A 243 -24.70 -3.90 1.59
C HIS A 243 -23.61 -4.89 1.20
N PRO A 244 -23.09 -5.74 2.13
CA PRO A 244 -21.98 -6.65 1.84
C PRO A 244 -22.25 -7.60 0.68
N ASP A 245 -23.50 -8.01 0.45
CA ASP A 245 -23.87 -8.91 -0.64
C ASP A 245 -23.65 -8.29 -2.04
N LYS A 246 -23.69 -6.96 -2.13
CA LYS A 246 -23.48 -6.26 -3.42
C LYS A 246 -22.02 -6.21 -3.86
N VAL A 247 -21.10 -6.42 -2.93
CA VAL A 247 -19.66 -6.35 -3.19
C VAL A 247 -18.93 -7.66 -2.88
N GLY A 248 -19.64 -8.68 -2.42
CA GLY A 248 -19.08 -9.99 -2.07
C GLY A 248 -18.37 -10.69 -3.23
N HIS A 249 -18.76 -10.39 -4.48
CA HIS A 249 -18.12 -10.91 -5.68
C HIS A 249 -16.72 -10.31 -5.96
N LEU A 250 -16.36 -9.22 -5.27
CA LEU A 250 -15.03 -8.59 -5.37
C LEU A 250 -13.98 -9.30 -4.51
N GLY A 251 -14.39 -10.10 -3.52
CA GLY A 251 -13.53 -10.80 -2.56
C GLY A 251 -13.89 -10.49 -1.12
N ASP A 252 -13.44 -11.36 -0.21
CA ASP A 252 -13.80 -11.28 1.21
C ASP A 252 -13.26 -10.00 1.88
N GLU A 253 -12.11 -9.49 1.45
CA GLU A 253 -11.53 -8.26 1.96
C GLU A 253 -12.40 -7.04 1.65
N PHE A 254 -12.97 -6.94 0.45
CA PHE A 254 -13.86 -5.83 0.08
C PHE A 254 -15.25 -5.98 0.71
N LYS A 255 -15.70 -7.22 0.91
CA LYS A 255 -16.89 -7.50 1.71
C LYS A 255 -16.72 -7.01 3.15
N LYS A 256 -15.56 -7.23 3.78
CA LYS A 256 -15.24 -6.69 5.11
C LYS A 256 -15.25 -5.16 5.14
N VAL A 257 -14.70 -4.49 4.11
CA VAL A 257 -14.78 -3.02 3.98
C VAL A 257 -16.25 -2.56 3.99
N ALA A 258 -17.13 -3.23 3.25
CA ALA A 258 -18.54 -2.90 3.25
C ALA A 258 -19.21 -3.20 4.62
N GLU A 259 -18.86 -4.30 5.30
CA GLU A 259 -19.34 -4.64 6.64
C GLU A 259 -18.91 -3.60 7.69
N GLU A 260 -17.66 -3.15 7.65
CA GLU A 260 -17.16 -2.07 8.53
C GLU A 260 -17.92 -0.78 8.28
N LYS A 261 -18.16 -0.45 7.00
CA LYS A 261 -18.96 0.72 6.63
C LYS A 261 -20.39 0.61 7.15
N MET A 262 -21.03 -0.54 7.01
CA MET A 262 -22.36 -0.80 7.58
C MET A 262 -22.38 -0.65 9.10
N LYS A 263 -21.34 -1.11 9.78
CA LYS A 263 -21.20 -0.94 11.23
C LYS A 263 -21.08 0.53 11.63
N GLU A 264 -20.31 1.33 10.89
CA GLU A 264 -20.23 2.76 11.10
C GLU A 264 -21.58 3.46 10.89
N LEU A 265 -22.31 3.12 9.80
CA LEU A 265 -23.62 3.66 9.50
C LEU A 265 -24.65 3.32 10.59
N ASN A 266 -24.65 2.07 11.05
CA ASN A 266 -25.52 1.63 12.14
C ASN A 266 -25.23 2.40 13.42
N GLY A 267 -23.96 2.53 13.81
CA GLY A 267 -23.57 3.29 15.02
C GLY A 267 -23.97 4.77 14.94
N ALA A 268 -23.81 5.39 13.78
CA ALA A 268 -24.24 6.77 13.56
C ALA A 268 -25.76 6.92 13.64
N TYR A 269 -26.49 6.02 13.01
CA TYR A 269 -27.96 6.03 13.05
C TYR A 269 -28.50 5.81 14.47
N ASP A 270 -27.99 4.80 15.19
CA ASP A 270 -28.44 4.48 16.56
C ASP A 270 -28.17 5.65 17.53
N TYR A 271 -27.01 6.31 17.41
CA TYR A 271 -26.72 7.49 18.23
C TYR A 271 -27.69 8.63 17.96
N LEU A 272 -27.89 8.99 16.68
CA LEU A 272 -28.80 10.08 16.31
C LEU A 272 -30.26 9.73 16.62
N LYS A 273 -30.70 8.50 16.41
CA LYS A 273 -32.02 8.01 16.80
C LYS A 273 -32.28 8.23 18.28
N LYS A 274 -31.35 7.78 19.13
CA LYS A 274 -31.43 7.99 20.59
C LYS A 274 -31.49 9.46 20.99
N LYS A 275 -30.74 10.31 20.28
CA LYS A 275 -30.78 11.75 20.51
C LYS A 275 -32.15 12.37 20.24
N PHE A 276 -32.85 11.91 19.20
CA PHE A 276 -34.22 12.38 18.86
C PHE A 276 -35.31 11.73 19.71
N GLY A 277 -34.98 10.82 20.64
CA GLY A 277 -35.93 10.18 21.52
C GLY A 277 -36.80 9.10 20.86
N GLU A 278 -36.31 8.52 19.75
CA GLU A 278 -36.96 7.50 18.92
C GLU A 278 -36.44 6.08 19.24
#